data_864bffa708fa180248da6d3d690fe3d2
#
_entry.id   864bffa708fa180248da6d3d690fe3d2
#
_cell.length_a   1.000
_cell.length_b   1.000
_cell.length_c   1.000
_cell.angle_alpha   90.00
_cell.angle_beta   90.00
_cell.angle_gamma   90.00
#
_symmetry.space_group_name_H-M   'P 1'
#
loop_
_entity.id
_entity.type
_entity.pdbx_description
1 polymer ?
#
loop_
_entity_poly.entity_id
_entity_poly.type
_entity_poly.pdbx_seq_one_letter_code
_entity_poly.pdbx_strand_id
1 'polypeptide(L)'
;MEIKRDFNLRQIAGEYILMPKDTSDKGYNGLISLNEVEALVWKNLERCENEEEILSLITNTYMVKKSDAKKDLGDFLKQLEEADII
;
A
#
# COMPACT_ATOMS: atom_id res chain seq x y z
N MET A 1 8.06 6.70 -4.13
CA MET A 1 8.66 5.36 -4.12
C MET A 1 8.22 4.61 -5.37
N GLU A 2 9.11 3.86 -5.95
CA GLU A 2 8.83 3.19 -7.22
C GLU A 2 8.05 1.89 -7.04
N ILE A 3 7.03 1.70 -7.87
CA ILE A 3 6.25 0.46 -7.92
C ILE A 3 6.77 -0.39 -9.06
N LYS A 4 7.25 -1.58 -8.75
CA LYS A 4 7.87 -2.49 -9.72
C LYS A 4 6.85 -3.32 -10.52
N ARG A 5 5.68 -3.57 -9.95
CA ARG A 5 4.64 -4.37 -10.59
C ARG A 5 3.37 -3.56 -10.71
N ASP A 6 2.66 -3.74 -11.82
CA ASP A 6 1.40 -3.05 -12.06
C ASP A 6 0.26 -3.73 -11.31
N PHE A 7 -0.26 -3.02 -10.31
CA PHE A 7 -1.41 -3.46 -9.54
C PHE A 7 -2.50 -2.40 -9.60
N ASN A 8 -3.74 -2.84 -9.54
CA ASN A 8 -4.90 -1.96 -9.44
C ASN A 8 -5.48 -2.06 -8.04
N LEU A 9 -5.79 -0.90 -7.47
CA LEU A 9 -6.56 -0.84 -6.23
C LEU A 9 -8.04 -0.76 -6.59
N ARG A 10 -8.83 -1.67 -6.03
CA ARG A 10 -10.28 -1.68 -6.22
C ARG A 10 -10.98 -1.68 -4.89
N GLN A 11 -12.17 -1.10 -4.87
CA GLN A 11 -13.05 -1.17 -3.70
C GLN A 11 -14.26 -2.01 -4.07
N ILE A 12 -14.43 -3.15 -3.38
CA ILE A 12 -15.51 -4.09 -3.62
C ILE A 12 -16.23 -4.32 -2.30
N ALA A 13 -17.52 -4.02 -2.27
CA ALA A 13 -18.35 -4.18 -1.05
C ALA A 13 -17.73 -3.50 0.18
N GLY A 14 -17.15 -2.33 -0.01
CA GLY A 14 -16.53 -1.56 1.06
C GLY A 14 -15.12 -1.97 1.43
N GLU A 15 -14.59 -3.03 0.86
CA GLU A 15 -13.23 -3.49 1.11
C GLU A 15 -12.28 -3.08 0.00
N TYR A 16 -11.05 -2.71 0.38
CA TYR A 16 -10.01 -2.39 -0.58
C TYR A 16 -9.20 -3.63 -0.92
N ILE A 17 -9.04 -3.88 -2.21
CA ILE A 17 -8.32 -5.04 -2.71
C ILE A 17 -7.30 -4.59 -3.75
N LEU A 18 -6.06 -5.02 -3.57
CA LEU A 18 -4.98 -4.78 -4.52
C LEU A 18 -4.88 -6.01 -5.44
N MET A 19 -5.02 -5.78 -6.73
CA MET A 19 -5.06 -6.84 -7.74
C MET A 19 -4.01 -6.60 -8.80
N PRO A 20 -3.31 -7.65 -9.28
CA PRO A 20 -2.40 -7.48 -10.40
C PRO A 20 -3.17 -7.09 -11.66
N LYS A 21 -2.63 -6.15 -12.45
CA LYS A 21 -3.23 -5.76 -13.72
C LYS A 21 -3.14 -6.87 -14.75
N ASP A 22 -2.04 -7.59 -14.74
CA ASP A 22 -1.79 -8.68 -15.67
C ASP A 22 -2.02 -10.00 -14.94
N THR A 23 -3.16 -10.63 -15.21
CA THR A 23 -3.52 -11.91 -14.61
C THR A 23 -2.76 -13.08 -15.22
N SER A 24 -2.03 -12.86 -16.31
CA SER A 24 -1.21 -13.89 -16.95
C SER A 24 0.17 -14.02 -16.28
N ASP A 25 0.52 -13.13 -15.36
CA ASP A 25 1.76 -13.20 -14.61
C ASP A 25 1.72 -14.40 -13.66
N LYS A 26 2.42 -15.45 -14.05
CA LYS A 26 2.46 -16.70 -13.29
C LYS A 26 3.23 -16.62 -11.98
N GLY A 27 3.97 -15.56 -11.77
CA GLY A 27 4.73 -15.36 -10.54
C GLY A 27 3.91 -14.83 -9.39
N TYR A 28 2.66 -14.44 -9.65
CA TYR A 28 1.81 -13.86 -8.63
C TYR A 28 0.35 -14.18 -8.87
N ASN A 29 -0.27 -14.87 -7.94
CA ASN A 29 -1.67 -15.29 -8.05
C ASN A 29 -2.51 -14.91 -6.82
N GLY A 30 -2.10 -13.90 -6.07
CA GLY A 30 -2.79 -13.49 -4.85
C GLY A 30 -3.44 -12.12 -4.94
N LEU A 31 -4.54 -11.97 -4.22
CA LEU A 31 -5.16 -10.69 -3.95
C LEU A 31 -4.69 -10.23 -2.58
N ILE A 32 -4.45 -8.93 -2.41
CA ILE A 32 -4.05 -8.36 -1.13
C ILE A 32 -5.16 -7.45 -0.63
N SER A 33 -5.76 -7.79 0.51
CA SER A 33 -6.74 -6.93 1.16
C SER A 33 -6.03 -5.82 1.91
N LEU A 34 -6.49 -4.59 1.72
CA LEU A 34 -5.92 -3.42 2.38
C LEU A 34 -6.96 -2.77 3.29
N ASN A 35 -6.51 -2.25 4.44
CA ASN A 35 -7.35 -1.36 5.24
C ASN A 35 -7.32 0.05 4.64
N GLU A 36 -8.09 0.98 5.23
CA GLU A 36 -8.17 2.36 4.74
C GLU A 36 -6.82 3.06 4.70
N VAL A 37 -6.00 2.88 5.72
CA VAL A 37 -4.68 3.51 5.82
C VAL A 37 -3.76 2.96 4.75
N GLU A 38 -3.74 1.65 4.57
CA GLU A 38 -2.93 1.01 3.53
C GLU A 38 -3.36 1.43 2.13
N ALA A 39 -4.67 1.58 1.90
CA ALA A 39 -5.19 2.07 0.63
C ALA A 39 -4.73 3.51 0.37
N LEU A 40 -4.75 4.37 1.39
CA LEU A 40 -4.23 5.72 1.28
C LEU A 40 -2.75 5.73 0.92
N VAL A 41 -1.96 4.87 1.57
CA VAL A 41 -0.53 4.72 1.28
C VAL A 41 -0.33 4.32 -0.17
N TRP A 42 -1.05 3.30 -0.62
CA TRP A 42 -0.94 2.82 -2.00
C TRP A 42 -1.24 3.91 -3.03
N LYS A 43 -2.32 4.67 -2.83
CA LYS A 43 -2.73 5.73 -3.75
C LYS A 43 -1.69 6.83 -3.90
N ASN A 44 -0.84 7.01 -2.89
CA ASN A 44 0.14 8.11 -2.86
C ASN A 44 1.59 7.63 -2.92
N LEU A 45 1.80 6.32 -3.03
CA LEU A 45 3.14 5.73 -2.93
C LEU A 45 4.12 6.31 -3.96
N GLU A 46 3.70 6.41 -5.22
CA GLU A 46 4.57 6.94 -6.27
C GLU A 46 4.83 8.44 -6.12
N ARG A 47 3.92 9.17 -5.48
CA ARG A 47 4.03 10.62 -5.29
C ARG A 47 4.93 10.99 -4.13
N CYS A 48 5.14 10.08 -3.20
CA CYS A 48 5.98 10.29 -2.03
C CYS A 48 7.40 9.80 -2.30
N GLU A 49 8.38 10.59 -1.92
CA GLU A 49 9.78 10.25 -2.14
C GLU A 49 10.35 9.32 -1.08
N ASN A 50 9.81 9.39 0.14
CA ASN A 50 10.33 8.61 1.26
C ASN A 50 9.22 8.28 2.27
N GLU A 51 9.57 7.45 3.25
CA GLU A 51 8.61 7.04 4.29
C GLU A 51 8.11 8.19 5.15
N GLU A 52 8.94 9.20 5.39
CA GLU A 52 8.55 10.35 6.21
C GLU A 52 7.39 11.12 5.58
N GLU A 53 7.40 11.27 4.27
CA GLU A 53 6.30 11.93 3.57
C GLU A 53 5.01 11.13 3.67
N ILE A 54 5.10 9.81 3.53
CA ILE A 54 3.96 8.91 3.66
C ILE A 54 3.42 8.98 5.10
N LEU A 55 4.31 8.93 6.07
CA LEU A 55 3.93 8.99 7.48
C LEU A 55 3.19 10.28 7.81
N SER A 56 3.70 11.41 7.30
CA SER A 56 3.05 12.72 7.47
C SER A 56 1.65 12.72 6.85
N LEU A 57 1.49 12.11 5.69
CA LEU A 57 0.19 12.00 5.05
C LEU A 57 -0.80 11.22 5.91
N ILE A 58 -0.36 10.10 6.49
CA ILE A 58 -1.21 9.29 7.37
C ILE A 58 -1.64 10.09 8.60
N THR A 59 -0.69 10.72 9.29
CA THR A 59 -0.98 11.43 10.52
C THR A 59 -1.78 12.71 10.30
N ASN A 60 -1.69 13.30 9.12
CA ASN A 60 -2.51 14.47 8.75
C ASN A 60 -3.92 14.09 8.32
N THR A 61 -4.12 12.86 7.86
CA THR A 61 -5.42 12.39 7.37
C THR A 61 -6.23 11.71 8.45
N TYR A 62 -5.56 10.97 9.33
CA TYR A 62 -6.22 10.19 10.38
C TYR A 62 -5.71 10.59 11.76
N MET A 63 -6.58 10.49 12.76
CA MET A 63 -6.21 10.74 14.16
C MET A 63 -5.58 9.47 14.75
N VAL A 64 -4.33 9.24 14.39
CA VAL A 64 -3.57 8.08 14.87
C VAL A 64 -2.26 8.55 15.50
N LYS A 65 -1.74 7.73 16.42
CA LYS A 65 -0.43 8.02 17.02
C LYS A 65 0.66 7.80 15.96
N LYS A 66 1.63 8.71 15.93
CA LYS A 66 2.73 8.61 14.97
C LYS A 66 3.50 7.29 15.11
N SER A 67 3.70 6.82 16.34
CA SER A 67 4.42 5.55 16.57
C SER A 67 3.66 4.35 16.00
N ASP A 68 2.33 4.32 16.15
CA ASP A 68 1.50 3.25 15.60
C ASP A 68 1.47 3.32 14.07
N ALA A 69 1.31 4.52 13.53
CA ALA A 69 1.32 4.72 12.08
C ALA A 69 2.65 4.29 11.46
N LYS A 70 3.76 4.61 12.13
CA LYS A 70 5.10 4.25 11.64
C LYS A 70 5.30 2.74 11.62
N LYS A 71 4.82 2.05 12.64
CA LYS A 71 4.91 0.59 12.71
C LYS A 71 4.07 -0.06 11.61
N ASP A 72 2.82 0.37 11.47
CA ASP A 72 1.91 -0.19 10.48
C ASP A 72 2.41 0.08 9.06
N LEU A 73 2.94 1.28 8.81
CA LEU A 73 3.54 1.62 7.53
C LEU A 73 4.73 0.73 7.22
N GLY A 74 5.62 0.54 8.20
CA GLY A 74 6.79 -0.32 8.03
C GLY A 74 6.41 -1.75 7.69
N ASP A 75 5.41 -2.30 8.39
CA ASP A 75 4.92 -3.66 8.13
C ASP A 75 4.31 -3.78 6.73
N PHE A 76 3.55 -2.78 6.31
CA PHE A 76 2.93 -2.78 4.98
C PHE A 76 3.98 -2.67 3.87
N LEU A 77 4.94 -1.76 4.00
CA LEU A 77 6.01 -1.63 3.01
C LEU A 77 6.83 -2.90 2.91
N LYS A 78 7.10 -3.56 4.03
CA LYS A 78 7.79 -4.84 4.05
C LYS A 78 7.00 -5.92 3.30
N GLN A 79 5.68 -5.95 3.50
CA GLN A 79 4.81 -6.88 2.78
C GLN A 79 4.89 -6.64 1.27
N LEU A 80 4.89 -5.39 0.84
CA LEU A 80 5.02 -5.04 -0.58
C LEU A 80 6.39 -5.42 -1.14
N GLU A 81 7.45 -5.23 -0.36
CA GLU A 81 8.80 -5.63 -0.76
C GLU A 81 8.92 -7.15 -0.90
N GLU A 82 8.36 -7.90 0.03
CA GLU A 82 8.38 -9.37 -0.01
C GLU A 82 7.60 -9.92 -1.20
N ALA A 83 6.55 -9.21 -1.62
CA ALA A 83 5.78 -9.56 -2.80
C ALA A 83 6.41 -9.04 -4.10
N ASP A 84 7.57 -8.38 -4.00
CA ASP A 84 8.30 -7.80 -5.13
C ASP A 84 7.48 -6.73 -5.89
N ILE A 85 6.61 -6.03 -5.16
CA ILE A 85 5.81 -4.95 -5.73
C ILE A 85 6.57 -3.62 -5.71
N ILE A 86 7.38 -3.43 -4.68
CA ILE A 86 8.24 -2.24 -4.59
C ILE A 86 9.70 -2.60 -4.39
#